data_edf841aa10e51391f36c405059552c89
#
_entry.id   edf841aa10e51391f36c405059552c89
#
_cell.length_a   1.000
_cell.length_b   1.000
_cell.length_c   1.000
_cell.angle_alpha   90.00
_cell.angle_beta   90.00
_cell.angle_gamma   90.00
#
_symmetry.space_group_name_H-M   'P 1'
#
loop_
_entity.id
_entity.type
_entity.pdbx_description
1 polymer ?
#
loop_
_entity_poly.entity_id
_entity_poly.type
_entity_poly.pdbx_seq_one_letter_code
_entity_poly.pdbx_strand_id
1 'polypeptide(L)'
;MIITKKCIGGMDMIRHIVMWNHKEEFNDEQQVTNAQIVKTELESLTKKIDGIISLQVITNPLASSNRQVLLNSLFESEEHLQQYQIHPDHVRVSQLVGTFLKDRICIDFEENL
;
A
#
# COMPACT_ATOMS: atom_id res chain seq x y z
N MET A 1 10.87 22.84 -18.14
CA MET A 1 11.00 22.27 -17.92
C MET A 1 11.41 21.28 -17.99
N ILE A 2 11.82 20.75 -18.06
CA ILE A 2 12.18 19.95 -18.23
C ILE A 2 12.60 19.05 -17.67
N ILE A 3 12.64 18.54 -17.46
CA ILE A 3 12.86 17.76 -16.91
C ILE A 3 13.30 16.55 -17.18
N THR A 4 13.91 16.09 -17.20
CA THR A 4 14.55 14.91 -17.65
C THR A 4 15.26 14.18 -16.56
N LYS A 5 14.83 14.40 -15.38
CA LYS A 5 15.39 13.72 -14.22
C LYS A 5 15.29 12.21 -14.35
N LYS A 6 14.36 11.72 -15.13
CA LYS A 6 14.22 10.29 -15.38
C LYS A 6 15.46 9.66 -15.96
N CYS A 7 16.27 10.45 -16.62
CA CYS A 7 17.45 9.91 -17.26
C CYS A 7 18.64 9.85 -16.34
N ILE A 8 18.51 10.34 -15.14
CA ILE A 8 19.64 10.46 -14.23
C ILE A 8 19.66 9.29 -13.28
N GLY A 9 20.42 8.27 -13.64
CA GLY A 9 20.60 7.11 -12.79
C GLY A 9 19.38 6.23 -12.65
N GLY A 10 18.31 6.48 -13.38
CA GLY A 10 17.12 5.66 -13.35
C GLY A 10 16.46 5.60 -11.99
N MET A 11 16.53 6.68 -11.25
CA MET A 11 16.09 6.71 -9.86
C MET A 11 14.69 7.28 -9.70
N ASP A 12 13.81 7.04 -10.66
CA ASP A 12 12.42 7.51 -10.57
C ASP A 12 11.62 6.52 -9.76
N MET A 13 11.70 6.65 -8.45
CA MET A 13 10.92 5.82 -7.55
C MET A 13 9.46 6.21 -7.61
N ILE A 14 8.59 5.26 -7.26
CA ILE A 14 7.15 5.48 -7.27
C ILE A 14 6.61 5.31 -5.87
N ARG A 15 5.91 6.34 -5.38
CA ARG A 15 5.16 6.27 -4.14
C ARG A 15 3.76 5.77 -4.45
N HIS A 16 3.34 4.73 -3.74
CA HIS A 16 2.03 4.10 -3.91
C HIS A 16 1.31 4.17 -2.57
N ILE A 17 0.22 4.91 -2.52
CA ILE A 17 -0.54 5.11 -1.29
C ILE A 17 -1.96 4.63 -1.52
N VAL A 18 -2.43 3.78 -0.61
CA VAL A 18 -3.80 3.28 -0.64
C VAL A 18 -4.43 3.48 0.72
N MET A 19 -5.69 3.84 0.76
CA MET A 19 -6.41 4.02 2.01
C MET A 19 -7.76 3.33 1.94
N TRP A 20 -8.24 2.91 3.11
CA TRP A 20 -9.51 2.19 3.23
C TRP A 20 -10.24 2.58 4.50
N ASN A 21 -11.49 2.17 4.57
CA ASN A 21 -12.28 2.14 5.79
C ASN A 21 -12.55 0.69 6.18
N HIS A 22 -12.82 0.46 7.45
CA HIS A 22 -13.30 -0.83 7.90
C HIS A 22 -14.73 -1.06 7.42
N LYS A 23 -15.06 -2.32 7.15
CA LYS A 23 -16.44 -2.69 6.86
C LYS A 23 -17.27 -2.58 8.14
N GLU A 24 -18.48 -2.06 7.99
CA GLU A 24 -19.35 -1.75 9.13
C GLU A 24 -19.88 -2.99 9.85
N GLU A 25 -19.84 -4.14 9.18
CA GLU A 25 -20.27 -5.40 9.78
C GLU A 25 -19.35 -5.86 10.91
N PHE A 26 -18.15 -5.27 11.03
CA PHE A 26 -17.19 -5.61 12.07
C PHE A 26 -17.26 -4.58 13.20
N ASN A 27 -17.35 -5.06 14.45
CA ASN A 27 -17.34 -4.17 15.62
C ASN A 27 -15.91 -3.67 15.88
N ASP A 28 -15.76 -2.78 16.86
CA ASP A 28 -14.47 -2.16 17.15
C ASP A 28 -13.36 -3.15 17.43
N GLU A 29 -13.66 -4.19 18.23
CA GLU A 29 -12.68 -5.20 18.58
C GLU A 29 -12.26 -6.02 17.36
N GLN A 30 -13.23 -6.39 16.53
CA GLN A 30 -12.96 -7.11 15.28
C GLN A 30 -12.14 -6.26 14.32
N GLN A 31 -12.41 -4.95 14.25
CA GLN A 31 -11.65 -4.05 13.38
C GLN A 31 -10.18 -4.00 13.80
N VAL A 32 -9.90 -3.98 15.10
CA VAL A 32 -8.51 -4.00 15.58
C VAL A 32 -7.82 -5.29 15.14
N THR A 33 -8.48 -6.42 15.31
CA THR A 33 -7.92 -7.72 14.89
C THR A 33 -7.71 -7.77 13.37
N ASN A 34 -8.70 -7.32 12.60
CA ASN A 34 -8.63 -7.32 11.14
C ASN A 34 -7.49 -6.43 10.66
N ALA A 35 -7.33 -5.26 11.26
CA ALA A 35 -6.27 -4.32 10.90
C ALA A 35 -4.89 -4.94 11.13
N GLN A 36 -4.72 -5.67 12.23
CA GLN A 36 -3.45 -6.32 12.53
C GLN A 36 -3.13 -7.40 11.49
N ILE A 37 -4.14 -8.15 11.05
CA ILE A 37 -3.96 -9.16 10.00
C ILE A 37 -3.55 -8.49 8.70
N VAL A 38 -4.25 -7.42 8.31
CA VAL A 38 -3.95 -6.67 7.09
C VAL A 38 -2.52 -6.15 7.13
N LYS A 39 -2.14 -5.54 8.24
CA LYS A 39 -0.79 -4.99 8.41
C LYS A 39 0.27 -6.08 8.26
N THR A 40 0.11 -7.18 8.95
CA THR A 40 1.08 -8.28 8.92
C THR A 40 1.22 -8.85 7.52
N GLU A 41 0.11 -9.10 6.84
CA GLU A 41 0.12 -9.71 5.52
C GLU A 41 0.69 -8.77 4.45
N LEU A 42 0.29 -7.51 4.46
CA LEU A 42 0.82 -6.55 3.49
C LEU A 42 2.30 -6.30 3.71
N GLU A 43 2.72 -6.07 4.95
CA GLU A 43 4.13 -5.79 5.22
C GLU A 43 5.03 -6.98 4.93
N SER A 44 4.50 -8.20 5.01
CA SER A 44 5.26 -9.40 4.67
C SER A 44 5.66 -9.44 3.20
N LEU A 45 4.97 -8.72 2.34
CA LEU A 45 5.25 -8.73 0.90
C LEU A 45 6.60 -8.13 0.55
N THR A 46 7.14 -7.28 1.42
CA THR A 46 8.44 -6.64 1.19
C THR A 46 9.53 -7.67 0.94
N LYS A 47 9.48 -8.81 1.62
CA LYS A 47 10.50 -9.85 1.48
C LYS A 47 10.17 -10.85 0.37
N LYS A 48 8.98 -10.78 -0.21
CA LYS A 48 8.51 -11.77 -1.18
C LYS A 48 8.48 -11.24 -2.61
N ILE A 49 8.46 -9.92 -2.77
CA ILE A 49 8.28 -9.29 -4.09
C ILE A 49 9.41 -8.31 -4.31
N ASP A 50 10.13 -8.48 -5.42
CA ASP A 50 11.22 -7.59 -5.78
C ASP A 50 10.71 -6.19 -6.09
N GLY A 51 11.56 -5.19 -5.82
CA GLY A 51 11.27 -3.81 -6.20
C GLY A 51 10.54 -3.00 -5.16
N ILE A 52 10.16 -3.60 -4.03
CA ILE A 52 9.58 -2.84 -2.91
C ILE A 52 10.73 -2.27 -2.07
N ILE A 53 10.86 -0.96 -2.05
CA ILE A 53 11.87 -0.29 -1.22
C ILE A 53 11.37 -0.23 0.23
N SER A 54 10.11 0.16 0.42
CA SER A 54 9.50 0.21 1.73
C SER A 54 8.00 0.00 1.61
N LEU A 55 7.41 -0.55 2.65
CA LEU A 55 5.97 -0.77 2.69
C LEU A 55 5.55 -0.79 4.15
N GLN A 56 4.67 0.13 4.51
CA GLN A 56 4.20 0.28 5.87
C GLN A 56 2.70 0.46 5.88
N VAL A 57 2.04 -0.19 6.82
CA VAL A 57 0.59 -0.06 7.00
C VAL A 57 0.33 0.67 8.32
N ILE A 58 -0.48 1.72 8.25
CA ILE A 58 -0.90 2.50 9.41
C ILE A 58 -2.33 2.09 9.74
N THR A 59 -2.55 1.69 10.98
CA THR A 59 -3.86 1.19 11.42
C THR A 59 -4.49 2.05 12.50
N ASN A 60 -3.78 3.08 12.96
CA ASN A 60 -4.25 3.93 14.07
C ASN A 60 -4.09 5.41 13.73
N PRO A 61 -4.75 5.89 12.66
CA PRO A 61 -4.66 7.30 12.31
C PRO A 61 -5.32 8.16 13.39
N LEU A 62 -5.04 9.47 13.33
CA LEU A 62 -5.68 10.41 14.24
C LEU A 62 -7.17 10.51 13.92
N ALA A 63 -7.96 10.89 14.92
CA ALA A 63 -9.41 11.04 14.78
C ALA A 63 -9.82 12.06 13.72
N SER A 64 -8.91 12.98 13.37
CA SER A 64 -9.15 13.96 12.31
C SER A 64 -9.14 13.34 10.91
N SER A 65 -8.72 12.08 10.78
CA SER A 65 -8.62 11.39 9.50
C SER A 65 -9.99 10.89 9.05
N ASN A 66 -10.22 10.87 7.74
CA ASN A 66 -11.46 10.36 7.18
C ASN A 66 -11.29 9.03 6.46
N ARG A 67 -10.18 8.36 6.72
CA ARG A 67 -9.94 6.96 6.35
C ARG A 67 -9.26 6.30 7.53
N GLN A 68 -9.42 4.98 7.66
CA GLN A 68 -9.04 4.27 8.88
C GLN A 68 -7.77 3.44 8.75
N VAL A 69 -7.41 3.03 7.54
CA VAL A 69 -6.23 2.20 7.29
C VAL A 69 -5.50 2.77 6.09
N LEU A 70 -4.18 2.85 6.17
CA LEU A 70 -3.35 3.41 5.11
C LEU A 70 -2.18 2.49 4.80
N LEU A 71 -1.95 2.27 3.51
CA LEU A 71 -0.73 1.64 2.99
C LEU A 71 0.14 2.74 2.40
N ASN A 72 1.37 2.84 2.89
CA ASN A 72 2.38 3.75 2.36
C ASN A 72 3.54 2.92 1.83
N SER A 73 3.75 2.93 0.54
CA SER A 73 4.78 2.10 -0.07
C SER A 73 5.59 2.86 -1.10
N LEU A 74 6.82 2.42 -1.29
CA LEU A 74 7.76 3.01 -2.25
C LEU A 74 8.34 1.90 -3.09
N PHE A 75 8.32 2.07 -4.41
CA PHE A 75 8.81 1.09 -5.38
C PHE A 75 9.98 1.67 -6.18
N GLU A 76 10.85 0.78 -6.65
CA GLU A 76 12.03 1.18 -7.42
C GLU A 76 11.68 1.82 -8.76
N SER A 77 10.54 1.44 -9.33
CA SER A 77 10.09 1.98 -10.62
C SER A 77 8.61 1.70 -10.82
N GLU A 78 8.03 2.34 -11.81
CA GLU A 78 6.65 2.07 -12.21
C GLU A 78 6.47 0.62 -12.66
N GLU A 79 7.48 0.09 -13.33
CA GLU A 79 7.45 -1.30 -13.78
C GLU A 79 7.38 -2.27 -12.58
N HIS A 80 8.15 -1.99 -11.53
CA HIS A 80 8.10 -2.80 -10.32
C HIS A 80 6.74 -2.71 -9.62
N LEU A 81 6.11 -1.54 -9.63
CA LEU A 81 4.76 -1.40 -9.08
C LEU A 81 3.77 -2.25 -9.88
N GLN A 82 3.86 -2.25 -11.20
CA GLN A 82 2.99 -3.07 -12.05
C GLN A 82 3.19 -4.56 -11.78
N GLN A 83 4.44 -4.99 -11.64
CA GLN A 83 4.75 -6.39 -11.33
C GLN A 83 4.21 -6.79 -9.95
N TYR A 84 4.29 -5.89 -8.97
CA TYR A 84 3.73 -6.11 -7.65
C TYR A 84 2.23 -6.35 -7.73
N GLN A 85 1.53 -5.53 -8.51
CA GLN A 85 0.07 -5.59 -8.58
C GLN A 85 -0.45 -6.90 -9.14
N ILE A 86 0.31 -7.55 -10.02
CA ILE A 86 -0.09 -8.82 -10.62
C ILE A 86 0.57 -10.03 -9.96
N HIS A 87 1.47 -9.81 -9.02
CA HIS A 87 2.19 -10.90 -8.34
C HIS A 87 1.21 -11.77 -7.56
N PRO A 88 1.33 -13.11 -7.65
CA PRO A 88 0.39 -14.01 -6.96
C PRO A 88 0.28 -13.76 -5.46
N ASP A 89 1.38 -13.44 -4.79
CA ASP A 89 1.33 -13.14 -3.37
C ASP A 89 0.54 -11.88 -3.07
N HIS A 90 0.67 -10.84 -3.92
CA HIS A 90 -0.12 -9.63 -3.76
C HIS A 90 -1.61 -9.90 -4.03
N VAL A 91 -1.90 -10.66 -5.07
CA VAL A 91 -3.30 -10.98 -5.41
C VAL A 91 -3.97 -11.68 -4.24
N ARG A 92 -3.29 -12.65 -3.63
CA ARG A 92 -3.81 -13.36 -2.47
C ARG A 92 -4.07 -12.40 -1.30
N VAL A 93 -3.11 -11.56 -0.99
CA VAL A 93 -3.25 -10.61 0.12
C VAL A 93 -4.32 -9.57 -0.17
N SER A 94 -4.42 -9.12 -1.42
CA SER A 94 -5.45 -8.17 -1.84
C SER A 94 -6.85 -8.72 -1.62
N GLN A 95 -7.05 -10.01 -1.91
CA GLN A 95 -8.33 -10.66 -1.66
C GLN A 95 -8.65 -10.70 -0.17
N LEU A 96 -7.65 -11.01 0.65
CA LEU A 96 -7.82 -11.00 2.09
C LEU A 96 -8.19 -9.61 2.60
N VAL A 97 -7.49 -8.57 2.13
CA VAL A 97 -7.78 -7.19 2.50
C VAL A 97 -9.24 -6.85 2.17
N GLY A 98 -9.70 -7.27 1.00
CA GLY A 98 -11.07 -7.01 0.56
C GLY A 98 -12.15 -7.66 1.42
N THR A 99 -11.81 -8.67 2.23
CA THR A 99 -12.78 -9.26 3.15
C THR A 99 -13.00 -8.37 4.38
N PHE A 100 -12.04 -7.52 4.72
CA PHE A 100 -12.10 -6.71 5.94
C PHE A 100 -12.35 -5.23 5.68
N LEU A 101 -11.87 -4.70 4.55
CA LEU A 101 -11.82 -3.27 4.28
C LEU A 101 -12.64 -2.91 3.05
N LYS A 102 -13.04 -1.63 2.98
CA LYS A 102 -13.85 -1.07 1.89
C LYS A 102 -13.41 0.35 1.57
N ASP A 103 -14.07 0.97 0.61
CA ASP A 103 -13.86 2.39 0.23
C ASP A 103 -12.41 2.67 -0.12
N ARG A 104 -11.82 1.78 -0.94
CA ARG A 104 -10.43 1.89 -1.36
C ARG A 104 -10.21 3.10 -2.24
N ILE A 105 -9.21 3.90 -1.89
CA ILE A 105 -8.72 4.97 -2.75
C ILE A 105 -7.22 4.81 -2.89
N CYS A 106 -6.68 5.27 -4.03
CA CYS A 106 -5.28 5.05 -4.37
C CYS A 106 -4.72 6.27 -5.08
N ILE A 107 -3.47 6.60 -4.79
CA ILE A 107 -2.72 7.59 -5.55
C ILE A 107 -1.28 7.10 -5.74
N ASP A 108 -0.80 7.20 -6.97
CA ASP A 108 0.58 6.82 -7.34
C ASP A 108 1.27 8.03 -7.94
N PHE A 109 2.51 8.28 -7.55
CA PHE A 109 3.25 9.41 -8.10
C PHE A 109 4.76 9.17 -8.04
N GLU A 110 5.49 9.85 -8.93
CA GLU A 110 6.94 9.78 -8.93
C GLU A 110 7.49 10.54 -7.74
N GLU A 111 8.41 9.90 -7.03
CA GLU A 111 9.09 10.51 -5.91
C GLU A 111 10.59 10.45 -6.17
N ASN A 112 11.19 11.61 -6.37
CA ASN A 112 12.61 11.70 -6.69
C ASN A 112 13.37 12.28 -5.52
N LEU A 113 14.56 11.77 -5.32
CA LEU A 113 15.46 12.27 -4.29
C LEU A 113 16.43 13.27 -4.84
#